data_25fe2fa903bfd2b3fa04be3d149744fb
#
_entry.id   25fe2fa903bfd2b3fa04be3d149744fb
#
_cell.length_a   1.000
_cell.length_b   1.000
_cell.length_c   1.000
_cell.angle_alpha   90.00
_cell.angle_beta   90.00
_cell.angle_gamma   90.00
#
_symmetry.space_group_name_H-M   'P 1'
#
loop_
_entity.id
_entity.type
_entity.pdbx_description
1 polymer ?
#
loop_
_entity_poly.entity_id
_entity_poly.type
_entity_poly.pdbx_seq_one_letter_code
_entity_poly.pdbx_strand_id
1 'polypeptide(L)'
;MNIILTDHQERDHLLPLTYTRPVAKLRVGLFTIEEKWQRMAADATISFKAQDYMSKVFPEKDADDNLYVNGAAIPTIELIQELIGLADGESLYQGEAWIATRSASKLTEMPASGSELNAEVKIISRSWRIFQWNGEEITSDLALVRNNG
;
A
#
# COMPACT_ATOMS: atom_id res chain seq x y z
N MET A 1 -10.47 10.98 -1.54
CA MET A 1 -10.02 9.68 -2.07
C MET A 1 -10.01 8.66 -0.93
N ASN A 2 -10.52 7.47 -1.18
CA ASN A 2 -10.52 6.40 -0.19
C ASN A 2 -9.49 5.35 -0.59
N ILE A 3 -8.42 5.20 0.22
CA ILE A 3 -7.35 4.25 -0.03
C ILE A 3 -7.48 3.09 0.94
N ILE A 4 -7.54 1.87 0.41
CA ILE A 4 -7.63 0.64 1.20
C ILE A 4 -6.33 -0.14 1.00
N LEU A 5 -5.47 -0.13 2.02
CA LEU A 5 -4.21 -0.85 2.01
C LEU A 5 -4.48 -2.33 2.25
N THR A 6 -4.17 -3.14 1.24
CA THR A 6 -4.61 -4.54 1.15
C THR A 6 -3.44 -5.50 1.39
N ASP A 7 -3.61 -6.43 2.31
CA ASP A 7 -2.69 -7.56 2.47
C ASP A 7 -2.89 -8.52 1.30
N HIS A 8 -1.81 -8.86 0.63
CA HIS A 8 -1.79 -9.77 -0.51
C HIS A 8 -0.77 -10.89 -0.24
N GLN A 9 -0.20 -11.49 -1.27
CA GLN A 9 0.74 -12.62 -1.14
C GLN A 9 1.94 -12.32 -0.22
N GLU A 10 2.41 -11.09 -0.21
CA GLU A 10 3.57 -10.65 0.57
C GLU A 10 3.36 -10.85 2.07
N ARG A 11 2.12 -10.81 2.56
CA ARG A 11 1.81 -11.01 3.97
C ARG A 11 2.36 -12.34 4.48
N ASP A 12 2.19 -13.41 3.71
CA ASP A 12 2.63 -14.76 4.12
C ASP A 12 4.16 -14.87 4.15
N HIS A 13 4.83 -14.15 3.27
CA HIS A 13 6.29 -14.13 3.21
C HIS A 13 6.91 -13.30 4.34
N LEU A 14 6.12 -12.45 5.00
CA LEU A 14 6.56 -11.56 6.07
C LEU A 14 6.24 -12.09 7.47
N LEU A 15 5.65 -13.28 7.59
CA LEU A 15 5.43 -13.91 8.88
C LEU A 15 6.78 -14.15 9.58
N PRO A 16 6.87 -14.01 10.92
CA PRO A 16 5.79 -13.72 11.87
C PRO A 16 5.42 -12.24 12.03
N LEU A 17 6.08 -11.32 11.33
CA LEU A 17 5.87 -9.87 11.49
C LEU A 17 4.42 -9.46 11.23
N THR A 18 3.75 -10.12 10.29
CA THR A 18 2.36 -9.83 9.88
C THR A 18 1.32 -10.67 10.61
N TYR A 19 1.71 -11.43 11.63
CA TYR A 19 0.77 -12.28 12.37
C TYR A 19 -0.28 -11.47 13.12
N THR A 20 0.10 -10.34 13.72
CA THR A 20 -0.77 -9.52 14.56
C THR A 20 -1.10 -8.16 13.93
N ARG A 21 -0.59 -7.86 12.74
CA ARG A 21 -0.78 -6.56 12.09
C ARG A 21 -0.79 -6.69 10.56
N PRO A 22 -1.52 -5.81 9.85
CA PRO A 22 -1.43 -5.72 8.40
C PRO A 22 -0.01 -5.37 7.93
N VAL A 23 0.33 -5.77 6.69
CA VAL A 23 1.64 -5.45 6.10
C VAL A 23 1.93 -3.95 6.15
N ALA A 24 0.92 -3.10 5.89
CA ALA A 24 1.09 -1.65 5.90
C ALA A 24 1.44 -1.06 7.26
N LYS A 25 1.31 -1.82 8.35
CA LYS A 25 1.72 -1.42 9.70
C LYS A 25 3.19 -1.74 9.99
N LEU A 26 3.89 -2.37 9.07
CA LEU A 26 5.32 -2.61 9.22
C LEU A 26 6.09 -1.30 8.98
N ARG A 27 7.12 -1.08 9.80
CA ARG A 27 7.96 0.11 9.70
C ARG A 27 9.12 -0.14 8.74
N VAL A 28 9.30 0.78 7.78
CA VAL A 28 10.47 0.80 6.89
C VAL A 28 10.99 2.23 6.89
N GLY A 29 12.18 2.45 7.42
CA GLY A 29 12.69 3.80 7.66
C GLY A 29 12.12 4.38 8.95
N LEU A 30 11.70 5.64 8.92
CA LEU A 30 11.14 6.37 10.08
C LEU A 30 9.65 6.08 10.31
N PHE A 31 8.93 5.66 9.28
CA PHE A 31 7.47 5.52 9.30
C PHE A 31 7.04 4.12 8.90
N THR A 32 5.83 3.73 9.34
CA THR A 32 5.15 2.57 8.77
C THR A 32 4.74 2.89 7.33
N ILE A 33 4.44 1.85 6.55
CA ILE A 33 3.97 2.05 5.16
C ILE A 33 2.68 2.88 5.15
N GLU A 34 1.75 2.60 6.08
CA GLU A 34 0.53 3.40 6.25
C GLU A 34 0.83 4.88 6.48
N GLU A 35 1.76 5.18 7.38
CA GLU A 35 2.14 6.56 7.70
C GLU A 35 2.72 7.28 6.48
N LYS A 36 3.49 6.57 5.64
CA LYS A 36 4.00 7.12 4.38
C LYS A 36 2.86 7.48 3.43
N TRP A 37 1.87 6.59 3.27
CA TRP A 37 0.69 6.85 2.45
C TRP A 37 -0.10 8.05 2.97
N GLN A 38 -0.31 8.13 4.28
CA GLN A 38 -1.05 9.24 4.88
C GLN A 38 -0.34 10.58 4.70
N ARG A 39 0.98 10.60 4.76
CA ARG A 39 1.76 11.82 4.56
C ARG A 39 1.76 12.29 3.11
N MET A 40 1.83 11.36 2.15
CA MET A 40 1.84 11.68 0.73
C MET A 40 0.45 11.96 0.16
N ALA A 41 -0.58 11.38 0.75
CA ALA A 41 -1.97 11.54 0.35
C ALA A 41 -2.78 12.06 1.55
N ALA A 42 -2.47 13.27 2.00
CA ALA A 42 -3.00 13.85 3.25
C ALA A 42 -4.53 13.96 3.27
N ASP A 43 -5.16 14.17 2.11
CA ASP A 43 -6.61 14.29 2.01
C ASP A 43 -7.32 12.93 1.88
N ALA A 44 -6.58 11.84 1.83
CA ALA A 44 -7.15 10.51 1.67
C ALA A 44 -7.59 9.92 3.01
N THR A 45 -8.68 9.15 2.97
CA THR A 45 -9.06 8.27 4.07
C THR A 45 -8.35 6.94 3.87
N ILE A 46 -7.63 6.46 4.87
CA ILE A 46 -6.86 5.21 4.78
C ILE A 46 -7.47 4.16 5.70
N SER A 47 -7.72 2.98 5.15
CA SER A 47 -8.18 1.82 5.91
C SER A 47 -7.45 0.56 5.41
N PHE A 48 -7.80 -0.60 5.97
CA PHE A 48 -7.08 -1.84 5.70
C PHE A 48 -8.01 -2.95 5.25
N LYS A 49 -7.54 -3.77 4.32
CA LYS A 49 -8.13 -5.06 4.00
C LYS A 49 -7.10 -6.13 4.37
N ALA A 50 -7.31 -6.76 5.53
CA ALA A 50 -6.39 -7.73 6.11
C ALA A 50 -7.13 -9.05 6.39
N GLN A 51 -6.49 -9.96 7.11
CA GLN A 51 -7.13 -11.22 7.51
C GLN A 51 -8.33 -10.96 8.41
N ASP A 52 -9.36 -11.82 8.34
CA ASP A 52 -10.63 -11.64 9.05
C ASP A 52 -10.45 -11.43 10.55
N TYR A 53 -9.51 -12.14 11.19
CA TYR A 53 -9.29 -12.02 12.62
C TYR A 53 -8.76 -10.64 13.04
N MET A 54 -8.23 -9.85 12.09
CA MET A 54 -7.74 -8.50 12.34
C MET A 54 -8.77 -7.42 12.03
N SER A 55 -9.92 -7.76 11.44
CA SER A 55 -10.88 -6.79 10.93
C SER A 55 -11.50 -5.90 12.01
N LYS A 56 -11.54 -6.33 13.26
CA LYS A 56 -12.06 -5.53 14.38
C LYS A 56 -11.12 -4.40 14.78
N VAL A 57 -9.81 -4.64 14.68
CA VAL A 57 -8.77 -3.66 15.05
C VAL A 57 -8.38 -2.81 13.85
N PHE A 58 -8.35 -3.41 12.66
CA PHE A 58 -7.98 -2.76 11.41
C PHE A 58 -9.12 -2.90 10.39
N PRO A 59 -10.21 -2.13 10.54
CA PRO A 59 -11.39 -2.29 9.68
C PRO A 59 -11.19 -1.74 8.29
N GLU A 60 -11.82 -2.39 7.30
CA GLU A 60 -11.96 -1.88 5.96
C GLU A 60 -13.10 -0.86 5.91
N LYS A 61 -12.85 0.27 5.29
CA LYS A 61 -13.86 1.31 5.06
C LYS A 61 -14.05 1.49 3.56
N ASP A 62 -15.13 0.94 3.03
CA ASP A 62 -15.45 1.11 1.63
C ASP A 62 -16.27 2.38 1.40
N ALA A 63 -16.21 2.91 0.21
CA ALA A 63 -16.90 4.12 -0.23
C ALA A 63 -17.40 3.91 -1.66
N ASP A 64 -17.95 4.97 -2.27
CA ASP A 64 -18.43 4.91 -3.66
C ASP A 64 -17.30 4.87 -4.69
N ASP A 65 -16.08 5.20 -4.28
CA ASP A 65 -14.89 5.16 -5.12
C ASP A 65 -13.71 4.76 -4.25
N ASN A 66 -13.25 3.53 -4.42
CA ASN A 66 -12.20 2.93 -3.62
C ASN A 66 -10.95 2.68 -4.45
N LEU A 67 -9.79 2.96 -3.86
CA LEU A 67 -8.51 2.60 -4.42
C LEU A 67 -7.89 1.51 -3.53
N TYR A 68 -7.94 0.27 -3.99
CA TYR A 68 -7.30 -0.86 -3.32
C TYR A 68 -5.83 -0.88 -3.71
N VAL A 69 -4.94 -0.81 -2.74
CA VAL A 69 -3.49 -0.75 -2.96
C VAL A 69 -2.80 -1.85 -2.20
N ASN A 70 -1.79 -2.46 -2.80
CA ASN A 70 -0.95 -3.45 -2.12
C ASN A 70 -0.28 -2.81 -0.90
N GLY A 71 -0.60 -3.32 0.30
CA GLY A 71 -0.06 -2.79 1.55
C GLY A 71 1.44 -2.93 1.70
N ALA A 72 2.08 -3.75 0.90
CA ALA A 72 3.54 -3.91 0.87
C ALA A 72 4.23 -2.91 -0.06
N ALA A 73 3.48 -2.12 -0.84
CA ALA A 73 4.03 -1.13 -1.75
C ALA A 73 4.39 0.16 -1.01
N ILE A 74 5.63 0.61 -1.17
CA ILE A 74 6.09 1.87 -0.60
C ILE A 74 5.67 3.00 -1.53
N PRO A 75 4.91 4.01 -1.05
CA PRO A 75 4.38 5.06 -1.92
C PRO A 75 5.47 6.00 -2.42
N THR A 76 5.29 6.48 -3.65
CA THR A 76 6.06 7.58 -4.23
C THR A 76 5.06 8.55 -4.88
N ILE A 77 5.50 9.77 -5.16
CA ILE A 77 4.65 10.77 -5.82
C ILE A 77 4.23 10.26 -7.20
N GLU A 78 5.15 9.66 -7.95
CA GLU A 78 4.89 9.09 -9.27
C GLU A 78 3.83 7.98 -9.21
N LEU A 79 3.93 7.09 -8.22
CA LEU A 79 2.94 6.04 -8.03
C LEU A 79 1.55 6.61 -7.75
N ILE A 80 1.46 7.58 -6.85
CA ILE A 80 0.18 8.20 -6.49
C ILE A 80 -0.46 8.88 -7.71
N GLN A 81 0.34 9.55 -8.55
CA GLN A 81 -0.16 10.17 -9.78
C GLN A 81 -0.75 9.14 -10.75
N GLU A 82 -0.10 7.99 -10.90
CA GLU A 82 -0.64 6.92 -11.75
C GLU A 82 -1.93 6.33 -11.17
N LEU A 83 -2.01 6.18 -9.84
CA LEU A 83 -3.20 5.65 -9.19
C LEU A 83 -4.40 6.58 -9.32
N ILE A 84 -4.20 7.89 -9.24
CA ILE A 84 -5.25 8.89 -9.41
C ILE A 84 -5.82 8.83 -10.82
N GLY A 85 -5.00 8.49 -11.81
CA GLY A 85 -5.41 8.39 -13.21
C GLY A 85 -6.16 7.10 -13.57
N LEU A 86 -6.32 6.14 -12.65
CA LEU A 86 -7.04 4.91 -12.93
C LEU A 86 -8.54 5.14 -13.08
N ALA A 87 -9.14 4.44 -14.06
CA ALA A 87 -10.59 4.38 -14.21
C ALA A 87 -11.18 3.26 -13.37
N ASP A 88 -12.49 3.27 -13.14
CA ASP A 88 -13.17 2.21 -12.40
C ASP A 88 -12.94 0.85 -13.05
N GLY A 89 -12.52 -0.11 -12.22
CA GLY A 89 -12.22 -1.46 -12.67
C GLY A 89 -10.82 -1.67 -13.23
N GLU A 90 -10.02 -0.61 -13.39
CA GLU A 90 -8.64 -0.74 -13.86
C GLU A 90 -7.71 -1.21 -12.74
N SER A 91 -6.72 -2.02 -13.12
CA SER A 91 -5.70 -2.54 -12.21
C SER A 91 -4.30 -2.27 -12.74
N LEU A 92 -3.33 -2.11 -11.83
CA LEU A 92 -1.93 -1.93 -12.16
C LEU A 92 -1.09 -3.07 -11.58
N TYR A 93 -0.13 -3.53 -12.36
CA TYR A 93 0.82 -4.57 -12.01
C TYR A 93 2.25 -4.10 -12.24
N GLN A 94 3.17 -4.59 -11.45
CA GLN A 94 4.62 -4.48 -11.70
C GLN A 94 5.13 -5.89 -11.92
N GLY A 95 5.29 -6.30 -13.19
CA GLY A 95 5.55 -7.69 -13.54
C GLY A 95 4.39 -8.58 -13.12
N GLU A 96 4.64 -9.54 -12.24
CA GLU A 96 3.61 -10.44 -11.70
C GLU A 96 2.98 -9.90 -10.41
N ALA A 97 3.51 -8.81 -9.85
CA ALA A 97 3.05 -8.26 -8.58
C ALA A 97 1.87 -7.30 -8.80
N TRP A 98 0.75 -7.60 -8.14
CA TRP A 98 -0.40 -6.70 -8.13
C TRP A 98 -0.05 -5.45 -7.30
N ILE A 99 -0.35 -4.28 -7.83
CA ILE A 99 -0.09 -3.00 -7.16
C ILE A 99 -1.37 -2.34 -6.68
N ALA A 100 -2.33 -2.15 -7.55
CA ALA A 100 -3.55 -1.43 -7.19
C ALA A 100 -4.72 -1.74 -8.12
N THR A 101 -5.94 -1.51 -7.63
CA THR A 101 -7.17 -1.59 -8.41
C THR A 101 -8.12 -0.50 -7.94
N ARG A 102 -8.69 0.25 -8.87
CA ARG A 102 -9.76 1.20 -8.56
C ARG A 102 -11.11 0.54 -8.74
N SER A 103 -12.00 0.70 -7.75
CA SER A 103 -13.33 0.09 -7.80
C SER A 103 -14.38 1.00 -7.14
N ALA A 104 -15.52 1.15 -7.79
CA ALA A 104 -16.66 1.88 -7.24
C ALA A 104 -17.42 1.08 -6.18
N SER A 105 -17.11 -0.21 -6.02
CA SER A 105 -17.76 -1.09 -5.06
C SER A 105 -16.73 -1.91 -4.28
N LYS A 106 -17.18 -2.56 -3.22
CA LYS A 106 -16.31 -3.41 -2.41
C LYS A 106 -15.73 -4.54 -3.26
N LEU A 107 -14.40 -4.65 -3.25
CA LEU A 107 -13.68 -5.68 -3.99
C LEU A 107 -13.61 -6.96 -3.15
N THR A 108 -14.16 -8.06 -3.67
CA THR A 108 -14.17 -9.35 -2.96
C THR A 108 -13.03 -10.26 -3.41
N GLU A 109 -12.59 -10.11 -4.67
CA GLU A 109 -11.48 -10.90 -5.24
C GLU A 109 -10.49 -9.98 -5.93
N MET A 110 -9.21 -10.33 -5.85
CA MET A 110 -8.16 -9.59 -6.56
C MET A 110 -8.23 -9.89 -8.05
N PRO A 111 -8.08 -8.87 -8.92
CA PRO A 111 -8.06 -9.10 -10.36
C PRO A 111 -6.87 -9.97 -10.76
N ALA A 112 -7.06 -10.79 -11.80
CA ALA A 112 -6.03 -11.70 -12.29
C ALA A 112 -5.02 -11.02 -13.21
N SER A 113 -5.36 -9.88 -13.79
CA SER A 113 -4.51 -9.16 -14.74
C SER A 113 -4.86 -7.67 -14.78
N GLY A 114 -3.96 -6.88 -15.32
CA GLY A 114 -4.14 -5.43 -15.47
C GLY A 114 -3.03 -4.84 -16.34
N SER A 115 -2.95 -3.51 -16.35
CA SER A 115 -1.93 -2.77 -17.07
C SER A 115 -0.61 -2.76 -16.31
N GLU A 116 0.50 -2.67 -17.03
CA GLU A 116 1.82 -2.53 -16.40
C GLU A 116 2.00 -1.13 -15.84
N LEU A 117 2.54 -1.04 -14.63
CA LEU A 117 2.86 0.21 -13.97
C LEU A 117 4.06 0.88 -14.65
N ASN A 118 3.98 2.18 -14.92
CA ASN A 118 5.09 2.93 -15.52
C ASN A 118 6.12 3.36 -14.47
N ALA A 119 5.67 3.71 -13.26
CA ALA A 119 6.58 4.04 -12.15
C ALA A 119 7.22 2.78 -11.58
N GLU A 120 8.39 2.91 -10.99
CA GLU A 120 9.04 1.83 -10.27
C GLU A 120 8.66 1.91 -8.79
N VAL A 121 8.26 0.77 -8.19
CA VAL A 121 7.76 0.70 -6.82
C VAL A 121 8.54 -0.35 -6.04
N LYS A 122 8.96 0.01 -4.83
CA LYS A 122 9.53 -0.95 -3.87
C LYS A 122 8.39 -1.71 -3.20
N ILE A 123 8.43 -3.03 -3.27
CA ILE A 123 7.45 -3.92 -2.64
C ILE A 123 8.17 -4.74 -1.58
N ILE A 124 7.69 -4.67 -0.35
CA ILE A 124 8.25 -5.46 0.75
C ILE A 124 7.70 -6.88 0.67
N SER A 125 8.43 -7.75 -0.01
CA SER A 125 8.03 -9.13 -0.23
C SER A 125 8.71 -10.13 0.71
N ARG A 126 9.75 -9.69 1.43
CA ARG A 126 10.50 -10.50 2.40
C ARG A 126 10.94 -9.61 3.56
N SER A 127 11.07 -10.17 4.76
CA SER A 127 11.47 -9.41 5.94
C SER A 127 12.85 -8.77 5.81
N TRP A 128 13.79 -9.43 5.11
CA TRP A 128 15.14 -8.87 4.91
C TRP A 128 15.15 -7.63 4.00
N ARG A 129 14.11 -7.42 3.18
CA ARG A 129 13.96 -6.17 2.39
C ARG A 129 13.78 -4.96 3.28
N ILE A 130 13.13 -5.12 4.43
CA ILE A 130 12.99 -4.04 5.41
C ILE A 130 14.38 -3.54 5.84
N PHE A 131 15.27 -4.44 6.16
CA PHE A 131 16.63 -4.08 6.55
C PHE A 131 17.45 -3.52 5.38
N GLN A 132 17.30 -4.10 4.20
CA GLN A 132 18.03 -3.69 3.00
C GLN A 132 17.70 -2.24 2.61
N TRP A 133 16.42 -1.85 2.68
CA TRP A 133 15.97 -0.53 2.24
C TRP A 133 15.85 0.50 3.37
N ASN A 134 16.07 0.09 4.61
CA ASN A 134 15.83 0.95 5.78
C ASN A 134 16.62 2.27 5.71
N GLY A 135 17.89 2.23 5.32
CA GLY A 135 18.72 3.44 5.21
C GLY A 135 18.21 4.41 4.15
N GLU A 136 17.85 3.91 2.96
CA GLU A 136 17.29 4.72 1.88
C GLU A 136 15.96 5.34 2.30
N GLU A 137 15.10 4.58 2.98
CA GLU A 137 13.79 5.05 3.42
C GLU A 137 13.89 6.08 4.55
N ILE A 138 14.87 5.97 5.43
CA ILE A 138 15.13 7.00 6.44
C ILE A 138 15.47 8.32 5.76
N THR A 139 16.31 8.31 4.73
CA THR A 139 16.68 9.50 3.99
C THR A 139 15.47 10.13 3.30
N SER A 140 14.64 9.32 2.64
CA SER A 140 13.41 9.76 1.98
C SER A 140 12.42 10.33 2.99
N ASP A 141 12.26 9.70 4.14
CA ASP A 141 11.34 10.12 5.19
C ASP A 141 11.77 11.43 5.84
N LEU A 142 13.07 11.65 6.00
CA LEU A 142 13.60 12.93 6.48
C LEU A 142 13.28 14.07 5.51
N ALA A 143 13.36 13.80 4.20
CA ALA A 143 12.98 14.79 3.18
C ALA A 143 11.49 15.13 3.27
N LEU A 144 10.62 14.14 3.50
CA LEU A 144 9.19 14.34 3.71
C LEU A 144 8.91 15.22 4.93
N VAL A 145 9.58 14.96 6.05
CA VAL A 145 9.43 15.74 7.27
C VAL A 145 9.88 17.19 7.06
N ARG A 146 11.01 17.41 6.38
CA ARG A 146 11.52 18.75 6.08
C ARG A 146 10.57 19.55 5.19
N ASN A 147 9.97 18.89 4.19
CA ASN A 147 9.07 19.57 3.25
C ASN A 147 7.71 19.90 3.85
N ASN A 148 7.28 19.14 4.86
CA ASN A 148 5.96 19.27 5.49
C ASN A 148 6.02 19.90 6.89
N GLY A 149 7.22 20.08 7.39
CA GLY A 149 7.45 20.66 8.71
C GLY A 149 7.71 22.14 8.66
#